data_9dbf101ac4068ffa6a448d21b7107175
#
_entry.id   9dbf101ac4068ffa6a448d21b7107175
#
_cell.length_a   1.000
_cell.length_b   1.000
_cell.length_c   1.000
_cell.angle_alpha   90.00
_cell.angle_beta   90.00
_cell.angle_gamma   90.00
#
_symmetry.space_group_name_H-M   'P 1'
#
loop_
_entity.id
_entity.type
_entity.pdbx_description
1 polymer ?
#
loop_
_entity_poly.entity_id
_entity_poly.type
_entity_poly.pdbx_seq_one_letter_code
_entity_poly.pdbx_strand_id
1 'polypeptide(L)'
;MSYRDLNKALGFLAQSLSSHNANIDSFRAAKAFEKFSKEIVTRYNQSTYRIGDVCWIEFGNNLNPEMAYKHMGIVIRNDNPLYYVLPITTKNSSNRLHCNAYHVIDNPEGNHEFVLLKAEDYTFLDHDSVVKTSEIKAVSVKRILSRCGGIDTSSELYKTLMKFSIKRLFPTFDYELNLMKKENSLLKMKLYLAELDNQYTISDLSEISVDRFDIPEEFEIITFNEIENVDDVYKYLLKIKDKYNQVEEKEIIYVFNRTE
;
A
#
# COMPACT_ATOMS: atom_id res chain seq x y z
N MET A 1 -13.76 3.76 41.73
CA MET A 1 -12.57 4.62 41.96
C MET A 1 -12.98 5.74 42.90
N SER A 2 -12.34 5.86 44.06
CA SER A 2 -12.67 6.90 45.01
C SER A 2 -12.07 8.25 44.58
N TYR A 3 -12.67 9.37 45.04
CA TYR A 3 -12.10 10.72 44.83
C TYR A 3 -10.65 10.84 45.33
N ARG A 4 -10.31 10.07 46.36
CA ARG A 4 -8.97 9.98 46.93
C ARG A 4 -7.98 9.30 45.98
N ASP A 5 -8.41 8.26 45.28
CA ASP A 5 -7.55 7.54 44.30
C ASP A 5 -7.30 8.40 43.07
N LEU A 6 -8.32 9.15 42.61
CA LEU A 6 -8.17 10.10 41.52
C LEU A 6 -7.16 11.20 41.87
N ASN A 7 -7.26 11.80 43.06
CA ASN A 7 -6.32 12.84 43.49
C ASN A 7 -4.88 12.31 43.63
N LYS A 8 -4.71 11.06 44.11
CA LYS A 8 -3.40 10.41 44.12
C LYS A 8 -2.84 10.24 42.72
N ALA A 9 -3.63 9.71 41.79
CA ALA A 9 -3.21 9.51 40.40
C ALA A 9 -2.83 10.83 39.72
N LEU A 10 -3.61 11.91 39.93
CA LEU A 10 -3.30 13.24 39.44
C LEU A 10 -2.02 13.82 40.08
N GLY A 11 -1.79 13.58 41.36
CA GLY A 11 -0.56 13.98 42.03
C GLY A 11 0.67 13.28 41.47
N PHE A 12 0.62 11.97 41.23
CA PHE A 12 1.69 11.23 40.58
C PHE A 12 1.94 11.71 39.13
N LEU A 13 0.88 11.97 38.38
CA LEU A 13 1.01 12.50 37.01
C LEU A 13 1.71 13.87 37.02
N ALA A 14 1.26 14.79 37.90
CA ALA A 14 1.87 16.12 38.05
C ALA A 14 3.35 16.02 38.43
N GLN A 15 3.69 15.15 39.38
CA GLN A 15 5.06 14.92 39.82
C GLN A 15 5.93 14.32 38.70
N SER A 16 5.41 13.34 37.94
CA SER A 16 6.10 12.76 36.79
C SER A 16 6.35 13.77 35.68
N LEU A 17 5.38 14.63 35.39
CA LEU A 17 5.52 15.69 34.41
C LEU A 17 6.52 16.78 34.82
N SER A 18 6.64 17.07 36.13
CA SER A 18 7.54 18.07 36.66
C SER A 18 8.98 17.59 36.89
N SER A 19 9.16 16.27 37.10
CA SER A 19 10.47 15.67 37.41
C SER A 19 11.24 15.17 36.17
N HIS A 20 10.64 15.17 34.99
CA HIS A 20 11.30 14.66 33.78
C HIS A 20 12.15 15.71 33.09
N ASN A 21 13.44 15.41 33.01
CA ASN A 21 14.41 16.15 32.21
C ASN A 21 13.98 16.31 30.75
N ALA A 22 14.10 17.51 30.29
CA ALA A 22 14.42 18.04 28.93
C ALA A 22 13.78 17.42 27.66
N ASN A 23 13.31 16.20 27.64
CA ASN A 23 12.78 15.55 26.41
C ASN A 23 11.26 15.50 26.35
N ILE A 24 10.57 15.81 27.41
CA ILE A 24 9.10 15.96 27.42
C ILE A 24 8.84 17.43 27.67
N ASP A 25 8.30 18.11 26.72
CA ASP A 25 7.73 19.43 26.90
C ASP A 25 6.53 19.30 27.86
N SER A 26 6.82 19.34 29.16
CA SER A 26 5.84 19.14 30.23
C SER A 26 4.68 20.13 30.13
N PHE A 27 4.94 21.34 29.60
CA PHE A 27 3.93 22.34 29.32
C PHE A 27 2.98 21.91 28.21
N ARG A 28 3.50 21.37 27.09
CA ARG A 28 2.66 20.82 26.02
C ARG A 28 1.85 19.62 26.48
N ALA A 29 2.45 18.73 27.26
CA ALA A 29 1.77 17.57 27.82
C ALA A 29 0.63 17.99 28.75
N ALA A 30 0.87 18.92 29.65
CA ALA A 30 -0.14 19.47 30.59
C ALA A 30 -1.28 20.15 29.79
N LYS A 31 -0.95 20.96 28.79
CA LYS A 31 -1.93 21.67 27.95
C LYS A 31 -2.78 20.71 27.10
N ALA A 32 -2.17 19.64 26.57
CA ALA A 32 -2.90 18.62 25.82
C ALA A 32 -3.81 17.80 26.75
N PHE A 33 -3.41 17.54 27.99
CA PHE A 33 -4.24 16.87 28.99
C PHE A 33 -5.43 17.74 29.43
N GLU A 34 -5.21 19.02 29.64
CA GLU A 34 -6.27 19.98 29.94
C GLU A 34 -7.27 20.06 28.76
N LYS A 35 -6.78 20.16 27.54
CA LYS A 35 -7.60 20.15 26.34
C LYS A 35 -8.39 18.85 26.18
N PHE A 36 -7.76 17.70 26.42
CA PHE A 36 -8.42 16.42 26.42
C PHE A 36 -9.60 16.38 27.40
N SER A 37 -9.37 16.80 28.66
CA SER A 37 -10.41 16.75 29.69
C SER A 37 -11.56 17.73 29.43
N LYS A 38 -11.26 18.94 28.99
CA LYS A 38 -12.27 20.01 28.82
C LYS A 38 -12.95 19.98 27.46
N GLU A 39 -12.22 19.70 26.39
CA GLU A 39 -12.72 19.84 25.02
C GLU A 39 -13.05 18.50 24.37
N ILE A 40 -12.13 17.52 24.45
CA ILE A 40 -12.30 16.27 23.72
C ILE A 40 -13.34 15.37 24.37
N VAL A 41 -13.29 15.21 25.70
CA VAL A 41 -14.23 14.34 26.43
C VAL A 41 -15.66 14.85 26.32
N THR A 42 -15.84 16.18 26.39
CA THR A 42 -17.17 16.83 26.34
C THR A 42 -17.64 17.10 24.92
N ARG A 43 -16.75 17.02 23.94
CA ARG A 43 -17.06 17.35 22.56
C ARG A 43 -18.14 16.43 21.98
N TYR A 44 -19.20 17.04 21.50
CA TYR A 44 -20.22 16.38 20.70
C TYR A 44 -19.91 16.59 19.23
N ASN A 45 -19.49 15.55 18.53
CA ASN A 45 -19.20 15.59 17.10
C ASN A 45 -20.02 14.50 16.39
N GLN A 46 -20.95 14.91 15.55
CA GLN A 46 -21.76 14.04 14.70
C GLN A 46 -21.29 14.02 13.24
N SER A 47 -20.18 14.71 12.93
CA SER A 47 -19.67 14.75 11.56
C SER A 47 -19.29 13.36 11.09
N THR A 48 -19.65 13.06 9.87
CA THR A 48 -19.21 11.83 9.19
C THR A 48 -18.10 12.18 8.23
N TYR A 49 -16.99 11.44 8.33
CA TYR A 49 -15.84 11.59 7.45
C TYR A 49 -15.77 10.39 6.50
N ARG A 50 -15.38 10.65 5.25
CA ARG A 50 -15.24 9.62 4.22
C ARG A 50 -13.80 9.10 4.14
N ILE A 51 -13.65 7.91 3.60
CA ILE A 51 -12.33 7.38 3.24
C ILE A 51 -11.68 8.34 2.24
N GLY A 52 -10.40 8.67 2.46
CA GLY A 52 -9.66 9.67 1.69
C GLY A 52 -9.72 11.08 2.27
N ASP A 53 -10.67 11.40 3.18
CA ASP A 53 -10.67 12.72 3.82
C ASP A 53 -9.39 12.93 4.64
N VAL A 54 -8.83 14.13 4.52
CA VAL A 54 -7.71 14.61 5.34
C VAL A 54 -8.25 15.53 6.41
N CYS A 55 -7.94 15.20 7.66
CA CYS A 55 -8.51 15.88 8.81
C CYS A 55 -7.43 16.30 9.81
N TRP A 56 -7.66 17.43 10.49
CA TRP A 56 -6.94 17.78 11.70
C TRP A 56 -7.43 16.91 12.85
N ILE A 57 -6.50 16.24 13.54
CA ILE A 57 -6.80 15.25 14.57
C ILE A 57 -5.97 15.55 15.81
N GLU A 58 -6.58 15.44 16.99
CA GLU A 58 -5.90 15.48 18.27
C GLU A 58 -5.52 14.06 18.68
N PHE A 59 -4.28 13.65 18.41
CA PHE A 59 -3.78 12.31 18.74
C PHE A 59 -3.56 12.10 20.24
N GLY A 60 -3.43 13.19 21.01
CA GLY A 60 -3.22 13.16 22.46
C GLY A 60 -1.75 13.11 22.85
N ASN A 61 -1.50 12.76 24.10
CA ASN A 61 -0.16 12.66 24.67
C ASN A 61 0.36 11.23 24.51
N ASN A 62 0.90 10.93 23.37
CA ASN A 62 1.53 9.63 23.11
C ASN A 62 3.04 9.72 23.36
N LEU A 63 3.68 8.59 23.60
CA LEU A 63 5.13 8.50 23.78
C LEU A 63 5.84 8.42 22.42
N ASN A 64 7.00 9.07 22.31
CA ASN A 64 7.83 8.92 21.12
C ASN A 64 8.21 7.43 20.94
N PRO A 65 8.10 6.85 19.72
CA PRO A 65 7.93 7.49 18.42
C PRO A 65 6.47 7.67 17.92
N GLU A 66 5.47 7.43 18.75
CA GLU A 66 4.08 7.55 18.34
C GLU A 66 3.69 8.99 17.96
N MET A 67 2.75 9.11 17.03
CA MET A 67 2.16 10.41 16.73
C MET A 67 1.43 10.98 17.95
N ALA A 68 1.77 12.20 18.33
CA ALA A 68 1.19 12.90 19.47
C ALA A 68 0.70 14.29 19.07
N TYR A 69 -0.17 14.88 19.91
CA TYR A 69 -0.73 16.22 19.74
C TYR A 69 -1.57 16.39 18.46
N LYS A 70 -1.71 17.63 17.99
CA LYS A 70 -2.51 17.98 16.84
C LYS A 70 -1.71 17.78 15.54
N HIS A 71 -2.14 16.85 14.72
CA HIS A 71 -1.60 16.60 13.38
C HIS A 71 -2.71 16.33 12.39
N MET A 72 -2.37 16.35 11.11
CA MET A 72 -3.27 15.86 10.07
C MET A 72 -3.24 14.32 10.01
N GLY A 73 -4.31 13.74 9.49
CA GLY A 73 -4.40 12.32 9.19
C GLY A 73 -5.36 12.05 8.05
N ILE A 74 -5.06 11.03 7.25
CA ILE A 74 -5.90 10.54 6.16
C ILE A 74 -6.82 9.46 6.72
N VAL A 75 -8.12 9.61 6.53
CA VAL A 75 -9.10 8.56 6.90
C VAL A 75 -8.98 7.41 5.91
N ILE A 76 -8.66 6.22 6.40
CA ILE A 76 -8.54 5.00 5.60
C ILE A 76 -9.67 4.00 5.85
N ARG A 77 -10.38 4.13 6.98
CA ARG A 77 -11.56 3.33 7.31
C ARG A 77 -12.48 4.12 8.24
N ASN A 78 -13.78 3.95 8.05
CA ASN A 78 -14.84 4.56 8.83
C ASN A 78 -15.72 3.47 9.46
N ASP A 79 -15.60 3.28 10.77
CA ASP A 79 -16.46 2.42 11.59
C ASP A 79 -17.18 3.27 12.65
N ASN A 80 -17.75 4.40 12.26
CA ASN A 80 -18.37 5.40 13.15
C ASN A 80 -18.93 4.79 14.46
N PRO A 81 -18.49 5.25 15.64
CA PRO A 81 -17.76 6.51 15.93
C PRO A 81 -16.22 6.39 15.92
N LEU A 82 -15.66 5.28 15.44
CA LEU A 82 -14.23 5.03 15.36
C LEU A 82 -13.75 5.18 13.91
N TYR A 83 -12.63 5.88 13.74
CA TYR A 83 -11.99 6.08 12.44
C TYR A 83 -10.55 5.58 12.50
N TYR A 84 -10.10 4.95 11.43
CA TYR A 84 -8.71 4.55 11.26
C TYR A 84 -8.02 5.53 10.32
N VAL A 85 -6.88 6.02 10.72
CA VAL A 85 -6.18 7.08 10.00
C VAL A 85 -4.69 6.79 9.85
N LEU A 86 -4.11 7.27 8.74
CA LEU A 86 -2.67 7.37 8.55
C LEU A 86 -2.24 8.78 8.94
N PRO A 87 -1.32 8.94 9.92
CA PRO A 87 -0.86 10.24 10.35
C PRO A 87 -0.02 10.94 9.27
N ILE A 88 -0.18 12.26 9.19
CA ILE A 88 0.64 13.15 8.36
C ILE A 88 1.44 14.05 9.28
N THR A 89 2.72 14.21 9.00
CA THR A 89 3.60 15.16 9.70
C THR A 89 4.40 16.00 8.70
N THR A 90 4.80 17.19 9.12
CA THR A 90 5.67 18.05 8.30
C THR A 90 6.97 17.34 7.97
N LYS A 91 7.42 17.44 6.72
CA LYS A 91 8.72 16.95 6.30
C LYS A 91 9.81 17.71 7.05
N ASN A 92 10.60 16.99 7.84
CA ASN A 92 11.74 17.56 8.55
C ASN A 92 13.02 17.30 7.74
N SER A 93 13.65 18.36 7.25
CA SER A 93 14.89 18.28 6.46
C SER A 93 16.09 17.75 7.26
N SER A 94 16.05 17.82 8.59
CA SER A 94 17.07 17.21 9.45
C SER A 94 16.82 15.72 9.72
N ASN A 95 15.67 15.20 9.36
CA ASN A 95 15.32 13.78 9.52
C ASN A 95 15.63 13.01 8.23
N ARG A 96 16.68 12.18 8.26
CA ARG A 96 17.13 11.38 7.10
C ARG A 96 16.00 10.52 6.52
N LEU A 97 15.12 9.99 7.34
CA LEU A 97 14.00 9.14 6.88
C LEU A 97 12.97 9.97 6.11
N HIS A 98 12.69 11.20 6.57
CA HIS A 98 11.80 12.12 5.84
C HIS A 98 12.42 12.63 4.54
N CYS A 99 13.74 12.85 4.51
CA CYS A 99 14.45 13.23 3.29
C CYS A 99 14.44 12.12 2.24
N ASN A 100 14.44 10.86 2.68
CA ASN A 100 14.39 9.68 1.82
C ASN A 100 12.97 9.12 1.67
N ALA A 101 11.92 9.91 1.94
CA ALA A 101 10.54 9.48 1.76
C ALA A 101 10.25 9.09 0.29
N TYR A 102 9.46 8.05 0.11
CA TYR A 102 9.03 7.64 -1.23
C TYR A 102 8.21 8.74 -1.91
N HIS A 103 8.49 8.96 -3.20
CA HIS A 103 7.65 9.76 -4.08
C HIS A 103 7.67 9.14 -5.48
N VAL A 104 6.50 9.00 -6.10
CA VAL A 104 6.34 8.25 -7.36
C VAL A 104 7.21 8.79 -8.50
N ILE A 105 7.48 10.09 -8.53
CA ILE A 105 8.29 10.76 -9.58
C ILE A 105 9.71 11.03 -9.08
N ASP A 106 9.84 11.70 -7.92
CA ASP A 106 11.13 12.25 -7.50
C ASP A 106 12.01 11.24 -6.75
N ASN A 107 11.41 10.23 -6.10
CA ASN A 107 12.14 9.24 -5.31
C ASN A 107 11.41 7.88 -5.26
N PRO A 108 11.29 7.18 -6.41
CA PRO A 108 10.57 5.90 -6.49
C PRO A 108 11.26 4.77 -5.70
N GLU A 109 12.54 4.89 -5.41
CA GLU A 109 13.32 3.96 -4.58
C GLU A 109 13.40 4.41 -3.11
N GLY A 110 12.60 5.39 -2.73
CA GLY A 110 12.59 5.96 -1.39
C GLY A 110 12.06 5.01 -0.32
N ASN A 111 12.19 5.42 0.93
CA ASN A 111 11.70 4.65 2.07
C ASN A 111 10.17 4.60 2.11
N HIS A 112 9.62 3.41 1.92
CA HIS A 112 8.18 3.15 1.92
C HIS A 112 7.48 3.36 3.27
N GLU A 113 8.22 3.58 4.34
CA GLU A 113 7.66 3.93 5.65
C GLU A 113 7.09 5.35 5.69
N PHE A 114 7.59 6.19 4.79
CA PHE A 114 7.16 7.58 4.61
C PHE A 114 6.85 7.84 3.15
N VAL A 115 5.67 8.40 2.87
CA VAL A 115 5.29 8.83 1.52
C VAL A 115 5.20 10.34 1.50
N LEU A 116 5.94 10.97 0.61
CA LEU A 116 5.98 12.42 0.46
C LEU A 116 4.68 12.95 -0.16
N LEU A 117 4.14 13.98 0.44
CA LEU A 117 3.11 14.85 -0.12
C LEU A 117 3.74 16.23 -0.34
N LYS A 118 3.79 16.68 -1.59
CA LYS A 118 4.29 18.02 -1.91
C LYS A 118 3.22 19.07 -1.66
N ALA A 119 3.59 20.20 -1.09
CA ALA A 119 2.68 21.30 -0.85
C ALA A 119 2.09 21.88 -2.15
N GLU A 120 2.83 21.81 -3.25
CA GLU A 120 2.37 22.27 -4.57
C GLU A 120 1.19 21.48 -5.15
N ASP A 121 1.05 20.19 -4.74
CA ASP A 121 0.01 19.29 -5.24
C ASP A 121 -1.30 19.36 -4.43
N TYR A 122 -1.24 19.92 -3.21
CA TYR A 122 -2.37 19.87 -2.27
C TYR A 122 -2.62 21.21 -1.58
N THR A 123 -3.75 21.83 -1.86
CA THR A 123 -4.15 23.13 -1.30
C THR A 123 -4.33 23.14 0.22
N PHE A 124 -4.41 21.99 0.86
CA PHE A 124 -4.51 21.87 2.32
C PHE A 124 -3.15 21.78 3.02
N LEU A 125 -2.04 21.77 2.28
CA LEU A 125 -0.69 21.72 2.81
C LEU A 125 -0.01 23.10 2.68
N ASP A 126 0.53 23.60 3.79
CA ASP A 126 1.35 24.82 3.78
C ASP A 126 2.83 24.52 3.44
N HIS A 127 3.25 23.28 3.61
CA HIS A 127 4.61 22.79 3.34
C HIS A 127 4.61 21.29 3.09
N ASP A 128 5.68 20.83 2.43
CA ASP A 128 5.91 19.40 2.20
C ASP A 128 5.72 18.61 3.47
N SER A 129 4.98 17.54 3.35
CA SER A 129 4.61 16.67 4.45
C SER A 129 4.86 15.21 4.11
N VAL A 130 4.92 14.35 5.10
CA VAL A 130 5.07 12.91 4.91
C VAL A 130 3.94 12.15 5.61
N VAL A 131 3.41 11.16 4.94
CA VAL A 131 2.46 10.19 5.51
C VAL A 131 3.24 9.05 6.12
N LYS A 132 2.94 8.71 7.38
CA LYS A 132 3.52 7.54 8.07
C LYS A 132 2.72 6.29 7.74
N THR A 133 3.18 5.46 6.82
CA THR A 133 2.48 4.25 6.37
C THR A 133 2.59 3.10 7.38
N SER A 134 3.57 3.16 8.28
CA SER A 134 3.79 2.16 9.33
C SER A 134 2.92 2.38 10.59
N GLU A 135 2.12 3.46 10.63
CA GLU A 135 1.43 3.87 11.84
C GLU A 135 -0.07 4.13 11.58
N ILE A 136 -0.88 3.06 11.60
CA ILE A 136 -2.35 3.23 11.58
C ILE A 136 -2.82 3.53 13.00
N LYS A 137 -3.59 4.61 13.16
CA LYS A 137 -4.21 4.99 14.44
C LYS A 137 -5.72 4.88 14.37
N ALA A 138 -6.30 4.24 15.38
CA ALA A 138 -7.72 4.27 15.64
C ALA A 138 -8.06 5.50 16.49
N VAL A 139 -8.92 6.36 15.99
CA VAL A 139 -9.30 7.62 16.66
C VAL A 139 -10.82 7.75 16.76
N SER A 140 -11.31 8.19 17.92
CA SER A 140 -12.71 8.55 18.07
C SER A 140 -13.04 9.78 17.22
N VAL A 141 -14.26 9.85 16.69
CA VAL A 141 -14.78 11.02 15.99
C VAL A 141 -14.61 12.31 16.81
N LYS A 142 -14.65 12.21 18.13
CA LYS A 142 -14.44 13.35 19.04
C LYS A 142 -13.02 13.96 18.92
N ARG A 143 -12.04 13.20 18.52
CA ARG A 143 -10.65 13.64 18.29
C ARG A 143 -10.45 14.30 16.93
N ILE A 144 -11.36 14.12 16.00
CA ILE A 144 -11.30 14.77 14.69
C ILE A 144 -11.80 16.19 14.82
N LEU A 145 -10.92 17.16 14.60
CA LEU A 145 -11.20 18.58 14.82
C LEU A 145 -11.93 19.21 13.65
N SER A 146 -11.42 19.00 12.43
CA SER A 146 -12.00 19.50 11.20
C SER A 146 -11.45 18.75 10.00
N ARG A 147 -12.24 18.68 8.93
CA ARG A 147 -11.75 18.30 7.61
C ARG A 147 -10.97 19.46 7.01
N CYS A 148 -9.81 19.22 6.41
CA CYS A 148 -9.01 20.23 5.73
C CYS A 148 -8.81 19.95 4.24
N GLY A 149 -9.00 18.70 3.80
CA GLY A 149 -8.81 18.32 2.40
C GLY A 149 -9.25 16.90 2.12
N GLY A 150 -8.75 16.34 1.03
CA GLY A 150 -8.97 14.95 0.67
C GLY A 150 -7.99 14.45 -0.37
N ILE A 151 -7.78 13.14 -0.38
CA ILE A 151 -7.02 12.41 -1.40
C ILE A 151 -8.00 11.48 -2.11
N ASP A 152 -8.00 11.52 -3.43
CA ASP A 152 -8.82 10.63 -4.23
C ASP A 152 -8.42 9.16 -4.00
N THR A 153 -9.37 8.35 -3.57
CA THR A 153 -9.15 6.93 -3.28
C THR A 153 -8.88 6.09 -4.52
N SER A 154 -9.20 6.60 -5.72
CA SER A 154 -8.86 5.98 -6.99
C SER A 154 -7.43 6.30 -7.45
N SER A 155 -6.79 7.33 -6.86
CA SER A 155 -5.45 7.78 -7.25
C SER A 155 -4.36 6.74 -6.97
N GLU A 156 -3.29 6.78 -7.76
CA GLU A 156 -2.11 5.93 -7.54
C GLU A 156 -1.44 6.21 -6.20
N LEU A 157 -1.48 7.47 -5.73
CA LEU A 157 -0.99 7.81 -4.41
C LEU A 157 -1.73 7.04 -3.31
N TYR A 158 -3.08 7.06 -3.33
CA TYR A 158 -3.86 6.37 -2.29
C TYR A 158 -3.62 4.86 -2.33
N LYS A 159 -3.60 4.26 -3.52
CA LYS A 159 -3.28 2.83 -3.70
C LYS A 159 -1.89 2.49 -3.15
N THR A 160 -0.90 3.35 -3.41
CA THR A 160 0.47 3.21 -2.90
C THR A 160 0.53 3.30 -1.38
N LEU A 161 -0.15 4.27 -0.77
CA LEU A 161 -0.27 4.40 0.68
C LEU A 161 -0.84 3.12 1.31
N MET A 162 -1.92 2.60 0.76
CA MET A 162 -2.54 1.37 1.25
C MET A 162 -1.64 0.14 1.06
N LYS A 163 -1.00 0.02 -0.11
CA LYS A 163 -0.05 -1.06 -0.40
C LYS A 163 1.10 -1.09 0.60
N PHE A 164 1.72 0.06 0.87
CA PHE A 164 2.84 0.13 1.81
C PHE A 164 2.40 -0.12 3.25
N SER A 165 1.25 0.41 3.64
CA SER A 165 0.68 0.16 4.97
C SER A 165 0.37 -1.33 5.19
N ILE A 166 -0.24 -2.00 4.23
CA ILE A 166 -0.53 -3.44 4.30
C ILE A 166 0.77 -4.24 4.40
N LYS A 167 1.71 -3.98 3.50
CA LYS A 167 3.02 -4.67 3.48
C LYS A 167 3.77 -4.52 4.79
N ARG A 168 3.70 -3.34 5.42
CA ARG A 168 4.43 -3.05 6.65
C ARG A 168 3.75 -3.61 7.90
N LEU A 169 2.43 -3.47 7.99
CA LEU A 169 1.68 -3.82 9.20
C LEU A 169 1.19 -5.27 9.19
N PHE A 170 1.03 -5.85 8.01
CA PHE A 170 0.51 -7.20 7.83
C PHE A 170 1.39 -8.00 6.84
N PRO A 171 2.67 -8.24 7.15
CA PRO A 171 3.62 -8.88 6.23
C PRO A 171 3.21 -10.29 5.83
N THR A 172 2.59 -11.05 6.72
CA THR A 172 2.06 -12.40 6.41
C THR A 172 0.96 -12.33 5.35
N PHE A 173 0.03 -11.39 5.49
CA PHE A 173 -1.04 -11.19 4.52
C PHE A 173 -0.51 -10.73 3.15
N ASP A 174 0.48 -9.82 3.14
CA ASP A 174 1.15 -9.40 1.90
C ASP A 174 1.84 -10.59 1.22
N TYR A 175 2.50 -11.44 1.99
CA TYR A 175 3.11 -12.67 1.47
C TYR A 175 2.09 -13.61 0.84
N GLU A 176 0.99 -13.91 1.55
CA GLU A 176 -0.09 -14.78 1.06
C GLU A 176 -0.74 -14.21 -0.21
N LEU A 177 -1.00 -12.89 -0.25
CA LEU A 177 -1.55 -12.22 -1.42
C LEU A 177 -0.62 -12.34 -2.64
N ASN A 178 0.69 -12.21 -2.43
CA ASN A 178 1.68 -12.37 -3.50
C ASN A 178 1.78 -13.83 -3.97
N LEU A 179 1.65 -14.79 -3.05
CA LEU A 179 1.58 -16.22 -3.40
C LEU A 179 0.37 -16.51 -4.28
N MET A 180 -0.82 -16.07 -3.86
CA MET A 180 -2.05 -16.23 -4.65
C MET A 180 -1.97 -15.58 -6.04
N LYS A 181 -1.31 -14.43 -6.16
CA LYS A 181 -1.08 -13.78 -7.47
C LYS A 181 -0.19 -14.63 -8.38
N LYS A 182 0.86 -15.25 -7.83
CA LYS A 182 1.73 -16.16 -8.60
C LYS A 182 0.95 -17.40 -9.06
N GLU A 183 0.21 -18.03 -8.15
CA GLU A 183 -0.61 -19.21 -8.48
C GLU A 183 -1.65 -18.89 -9.55
N ASN A 184 -2.31 -17.73 -9.45
CA ASN A 184 -3.28 -17.29 -10.45
C ASN A 184 -2.63 -17.04 -11.81
N SER A 185 -1.42 -16.43 -11.84
CA SER A 185 -0.67 -16.25 -13.08
C SER A 185 -0.30 -17.59 -13.73
N LEU A 186 0.14 -18.56 -12.93
CA LEU A 186 0.45 -19.91 -13.41
C LEU A 186 -0.79 -20.63 -13.98
N LEU A 187 -1.93 -20.52 -13.30
CA LEU A 187 -3.18 -21.12 -13.77
C LEU A 187 -3.65 -20.50 -15.10
N LYS A 188 -3.54 -19.19 -15.25
CA LYS A 188 -3.83 -18.51 -16.53
C LYS A 188 -2.94 -19.00 -17.65
N MET A 189 -1.64 -19.16 -17.38
CA MET A 189 -0.68 -19.65 -18.36
C MET A 189 -1.00 -21.08 -18.81
N LYS A 190 -1.32 -21.97 -17.85
CA LYS A 190 -1.77 -23.34 -18.12
C LYS A 190 -3.06 -23.39 -18.94
N LEU A 191 -4.02 -22.53 -18.59
CA LEU A 191 -5.28 -22.43 -19.32
C LEU A 191 -5.03 -21.99 -20.76
N TYR A 192 -4.26 -20.93 -20.96
CA TYR A 192 -3.87 -20.46 -22.30
C TYR A 192 -3.23 -21.58 -23.12
N LEU A 193 -2.24 -22.30 -22.57
CA LEU A 193 -1.60 -23.41 -23.28
C LEU A 193 -2.57 -24.56 -23.56
N ALA A 194 -3.53 -24.82 -22.67
CA ALA A 194 -4.54 -25.85 -22.86
C ALA A 194 -5.51 -25.52 -24.02
N GLU A 195 -5.81 -24.23 -24.21
CA GLU A 195 -6.69 -23.74 -25.27
C GLU A 195 -6.04 -23.71 -26.65
N LEU A 196 -4.70 -23.71 -26.72
CA LEU A 196 -4.01 -23.82 -28.01
C LEU A 196 -4.26 -25.19 -28.65
N ASP A 197 -4.45 -25.19 -29.96
CA ASP A 197 -4.47 -26.43 -30.72
C ASP A 197 -3.13 -27.18 -30.60
N ASN A 198 -3.20 -28.50 -30.52
CA ASN A 198 -2.02 -29.35 -30.45
C ASN A 198 -1.43 -29.64 -31.83
N GLN A 199 -2.25 -29.52 -32.87
CA GLN A 199 -1.88 -29.90 -34.23
C GLN A 199 -2.39 -28.87 -35.25
N TYR A 200 -1.50 -28.48 -36.13
CA TYR A 200 -1.77 -27.59 -37.25
C TYR A 200 -1.43 -28.27 -38.59
N THR A 201 -2.31 -28.18 -39.60
CA THR A 201 -2.00 -28.58 -40.95
C THR A 201 -1.45 -27.37 -41.70
N ILE A 202 -0.32 -27.56 -42.36
CA ILE A 202 0.39 -26.53 -43.13
C ILE A 202 0.61 -26.97 -44.55
N SER A 203 0.64 -26.02 -45.48
CA SER A 203 0.97 -26.24 -46.90
C SER A 203 2.35 -25.70 -47.27
N ASP A 204 2.90 -24.83 -46.47
CA ASP A 204 4.23 -24.24 -46.59
C ASP A 204 4.96 -24.25 -45.25
N LEU A 205 6.26 -24.59 -45.25
CA LEU A 205 7.09 -24.55 -44.04
C LEU A 205 7.24 -23.14 -43.47
N SER A 206 7.05 -22.10 -44.26
CA SER A 206 7.03 -20.71 -43.75
C SER A 206 5.87 -20.39 -42.80
N GLU A 207 4.83 -21.25 -42.78
CA GLU A 207 3.71 -21.13 -41.84
C GLU A 207 4.09 -21.54 -40.42
N ILE A 208 5.24 -22.19 -40.23
CA ILE A 208 5.75 -22.54 -38.89
C ILE A 208 6.37 -21.29 -38.26
N SER A 209 5.58 -20.57 -37.50
CA SER A 209 5.98 -19.34 -36.84
C SER A 209 5.35 -19.21 -35.46
N VAL A 210 6.10 -18.62 -34.55
CA VAL A 210 5.61 -18.24 -33.23
C VAL A 210 4.59 -17.11 -33.28
N ASP A 211 4.63 -16.26 -34.32
CA ASP A 211 3.70 -15.15 -34.50
C ASP A 211 2.26 -15.61 -34.75
N ARG A 212 2.08 -16.92 -35.02
CA ARG A 212 0.76 -17.55 -35.13
C ARG A 212 0.01 -17.63 -33.83
N PHE A 213 0.72 -17.56 -32.69
CA PHE A 213 0.11 -17.65 -31.38
C PHE A 213 -0.19 -16.24 -30.85
N ASP A 214 -1.44 -15.97 -30.52
CA ASP A 214 -1.89 -14.73 -29.87
C ASP A 214 -1.57 -14.83 -28.38
N ILE A 215 -0.30 -14.60 -28.03
CA ILE A 215 0.21 -14.73 -26.67
C ILE A 215 -0.20 -13.51 -25.86
N PRO A 216 -0.92 -13.70 -24.72
CA PRO A 216 -1.27 -12.60 -23.84
C PRO A 216 -0.06 -11.77 -23.41
N GLU A 217 -0.23 -10.44 -23.32
CA GLU A 217 0.84 -9.49 -22.95
C GLU A 217 1.52 -9.79 -21.59
N GLU A 218 0.82 -10.52 -20.73
CA GLU A 218 1.35 -10.93 -19.42
C GLU A 218 2.36 -12.07 -19.49
N PHE A 219 2.54 -12.71 -20.66
CA PHE A 219 3.46 -13.83 -20.86
C PHE A 219 4.55 -13.48 -21.88
N GLU A 220 5.70 -14.11 -21.75
CA GLU A 220 6.85 -13.93 -22.62
C GLU A 220 7.28 -15.29 -23.19
N ILE A 221 7.53 -15.35 -24.47
CA ILE A 221 8.09 -16.54 -25.11
C ILE A 221 9.57 -16.67 -24.72
N ILE A 222 9.93 -17.82 -24.18
CA ILE A 222 11.34 -18.16 -23.93
C ILE A 222 11.94 -18.82 -25.15
N THR A 223 11.26 -19.85 -25.69
CA THR A 223 11.72 -20.62 -26.82
C THR A 223 10.55 -21.16 -27.64
N PHE A 224 10.79 -21.29 -28.94
CA PHE A 224 9.95 -22.05 -29.85
C PHE A 224 10.90 -22.80 -30.80
N ASN A 225 11.26 -24.04 -30.44
CA ASN A 225 12.30 -24.80 -31.11
C ASN A 225 11.76 -26.12 -31.61
N GLU A 226 12.22 -26.51 -32.81
CA GLU A 226 11.99 -27.85 -33.36
C GLU A 226 12.66 -28.90 -32.43
N ILE A 227 11.91 -29.93 -32.10
CA ILE A 227 12.36 -31.04 -31.28
C ILE A 227 12.40 -32.36 -32.06
N GLU A 228 11.58 -32.48 -33.10
CA GLU A 228 11.50 -33.67 -33.93
C GLU A 228 10.98 -33.32 -35.33
N ASN A 229 11.46 -34.03 -36.34
CA ASN A 229 10.98 -33.92 -37.73
C ASN A 229 11.06 -35.32 -38.36
N VAL A 230 9.90 -35.94 -38.59
CA VAL A 230 9.79 -37.29 -39.17
C VAL A 230 8.57 -37.31 -40.09
N ASP A 231 8.78 -37.78 -41.34
CA ASP A 231 7.69 -38.07 -42.29
C ASP A 231 6.70 -36.93 -42.46
N ASP A 232 7.17 -35.70 -42.72
CA ASP A 232 6.35 -34.50 -42.87
C ASP A 232 5.58 -34.05 -41.60
N VAL A 233 5.99 -34.58 -40.45
CA VAL A 233 5.51 -34.16 -39.13
C VAL A 233 6.62 -33.41 -38.38
N TYR A 234 6.37 -32.15 -38.07
CA TYR A 234 7.31 -31.28 -37.35
C TYR A 234 6.79 -31.01 -35.98
N LYS A 235 7.57 -31.33 -34.96
CA LYS A 235 7.24 -31.07 -33.55
C LYS A 235 8.07 -29.94 -32.98
N TYR A 236 7.41 -28.99 -32.40
CA TYR A 236 8.00 -27.81 -31.76
C TYR A 236 7.66 -27.76 -30.30
N LEU A 237 8.59 -27.31 -29.49
CA LEU A 237 8.37 -27.04 -28.08
C LEU A 237 8.22 -25.54 -27.84
N LEU A 238 7.00 -25.12 -27.54
CA LEU A 238 6.71 -23.75 -27.11
C LEU A 238 6.91 -23.65 -25.58
N LYS A 239 7.80 -22.76 -25.14
CA LYS A 239 7.98 -22.41 -23.73
C LYS A 239 7.64 -20.95 -23.50
N ILE A 240 6.81 -20.70 -22.52
CA ILE A 240 6.41 -19.36 -22.10
C ILE A 240 6.72 -19.16 -20.63
N LYS A 241 6.94 -17.93 -20.23
CA LYS A 241 7.08 -17.54 -18.82
C LYS A 241 6.19 -16.35 -18.47
N ASP A 242 5.84 -16.25 -17.21
CA ASP A 242 5.16 -15.09 -16.65
C ASP A 242 6.14 -14.10 -16.00
N LYS A 243 5.61 -12.98 -15.52
CA LYS A 243 6.38 -11.95 -14.79
C LYS A 243 7.01 -12.42 -13.47
N TYR A 244 6.66 -13.59 -12.99
CA TYR A 244 7.25 -14.22 -11.79
C TYR A 244 8.32 -15.25 -12.14
N ASN A 245 8.71 -15.35 -13.44
CA ASN A 245 9.63 -16.35 -14.00
C ASN A 245 9.14 -17.81 -13.83
N GLN A 246 7.83 -18.02 -13.69
CA GLN A 246 7.25 -19.36 -13.79
C GLN A 246 7.20 -19.76 -15.26
N VAL A 247 7.55 -21.00 -15.54
CA VAL A 247 7.68 -21.51 -16.92
C VAL A 247 6.71 -22.67 -17.12
N GLU A 248 6.00 -22.64 -18.23
CA GLU A 248 5.18 -23.74 -18.73
C GLU A 248 5.51 -24.00 -20.19
N GLU A 249 5.29 -25.23 -20.64
CA GLU A 249 5.63 -25.66 -21.98
C GLU A 249 4.53 -26.50 -22.62
N LYS A 250 4.46 -26.43 -23.97
CA LYS A 250 3.53 -27.21 -24.77
C LYS A 250 4.20 -27.68 -26.05
N GLU A 251 3.97 -28.94 -26.39
CA GLU A 251 4.33 -29.50 -27.70
C GLU A 251 3.29 -29.08 -28.74
N ILE A 252 3.76 -28.56 -29.85
CA ILE A 252 2.97 -28.16 -31.01
C ILE A 252 3.38 -29.01 -32.21
N ILE A 253 2.43 -29.61 -32.87
CA ILE A 253 2.65 -30.48 -34.01
C ILE A 253 2.19 -29.79 -35.29
N TYR A 254 3.06 -29.71 -36.28
CA TYR A 254 2.72 -29.29 -37.63
C TYR A 254 2.75 -30.49 -38.58
N VAL A 255 1.68 -30.71 -39.32
CA VAL A 255 1.58 -31.75 -40.34
C VAL A 255 1.59 -31.09 -41.70
N PHE A 256 2.58 -31.42 -42.52
CA PHE A 256 2.70 -30.90 -43.84
C PHE A 256 1.74 -31.65 -44.81
N ASN A 257 0.85 -30.91 -45.46
CA ASN A 257 -0.05 -31.47 -46.44
C ASN A 257 0.53 -31.23 -47.84
N ARG A 258 1.13 -32.26 -48.44
CA ARG A 258 1.54 -32.21 -49.85
C ARG A 258 0.27 -32.20 -50.69
N THR A 259 -0.15 -31.03 -51.16
CA THR A 259 -1.11 -30.95 -52.26
C THR A 259 -0.42 -31.51 -53.49
N GLU A 260 -0.91 -32.66 -54.02
CA GLU A 260 -0.49 -33.26 -55.30
C GLU A 260 -0.78 -32.33 -56.48
#